data_8cad2ff5bdac744615370f5129f0895f
#
_entry.id   8cad2ff5bdac744615370f5129f0895f
#
_cell.length_a   1.000
_cell.length_b   1.000
_cell.length_c   1.000
_cell.angle_alpha   90.00
_cell.angle_beta   90.00
_cell.angle_gamma   90.00
#
_symmetry.space_group_name_H-M   'P 1'
#
loop_
_entity.id
_entity.type
_entity.pdbx_description
1 polymer ?
#
loop_
_entity_poly.entity_id
_entity_poly.type
_entity_poly.pdbx_seq_one_letter_code
_entity_poly.pdbx_strand_id
1 'polypeptide(L)'
;MIFNRNKKRDEQHNSAVVLPSTENVFSDFIKNNPALITNAFTAIGEVDCFTKVPLLSNKESEFLGILSRNIIPDYSVFPKIRLIEFVRPHGSEEAVKDLIREVQNITCDFVLKSYDETVLAVIQFGETATVRQQKKKLIIQRVCAMTGISFFEFKNTVDMMGSEDF
;
A
#
# COMPACT_ATOMS: atom_id res chain seq x y z
N MET A 1 -20.43 54.26 -21.24
CA MET A 1 -19.05 53.92 -20.77
C MET A 1 -18.95 52.41 -20.67
N ILE A 2 -18.29 51.80 -21.65
CA ILE A 2 -18.18 50.35 -21.76
C ILE A 2 -16.75 49.98 -21.36
N PHE A 3 -16.59 49.33 -20.21
CA PHE A 3 -15.28 48.81 -19.77
C PHE A 3 -15.05 47.41 -20.37
N ASN A 4 -14.19 47.36 -21.37
CA ASN A 4 -13.69 46.13 -21.97
C ASN A 4 -12.51 45.66 -21.13
N ARG A 5 -12.69 44.60 -20.30
CA ARG A 5 -11.59 43.92 -19.59
C ARG A 5 -11.13 42.75 -20.41
N ASN A 6 -10.07 42.96 -21.19
CA ASN A 6 -9.27 41.89 -21.78
C ASN A 6 -8.61 41.09 -20.65
N LYS A 7 -9.11 39.90 -20.40
CA LYS A 7 -8.49 38.92 -19.52
C LYS A 7 -7.46 38.11 -20.35
N LYS A 8 -6.18 38.53 -20.31
CA LYS A 8 -5.08 37.68 -20.80
C LYS A 8 -5.13 36.36 -20.01
N ARG A 9 -5.38 35.25 -20.71
CA ARG A 9 -5.11 33.92 -20.23
C ARG A 9 -3.60 33.73 -20.27
N ASP A 10 -2.98 33.62 -19.11
CA ASP A 10 -1.62 33.10 -18.96
C ASP A 10 -1.65 31.63 -19.41
N GLU A 11 -1.06 31.36 -20.57
CA GLU A 11 -0.72 30.00 -20.97
C GLU A 11 0.39 29.52 -20.04
N GLN A 12 0.02 28.78 -18.99
CA GLN A 12 0.97 27.98 -18.23
C GLN A 12 1.57 26.94 -19.21
N HIS A 13 2.79 27.17 -19.60
CA HIS A 13 3.63 26.18 -20.25
C HIS A 13 3.75 24.97 -19.33
N ASN A 14 2.98 23.96 -19.66
CA ASN A 14 3.08 22.63 -19.06
C ASN A 14 4.35 21.98 -19.67
N SER A 15 5.53 22.37 -19.16
CA SER A 15 6.77 21.70 -19.48
C SER A 15 6.69 20.30 -18.88
N ALA A 16 6.38 19.32 -19.73
CA ALA A 16 6.48 17.91 -19.35
C ALA A 16 7.88 17.66 -18.78
N VAL A 17 7.96 17.32 -17.50
CA VAL A 17 9.21 16.88 -16.88
C VAL A 17 9.56 15.55 -17.55
N VAL A 18 10.51 15.59 -18.48
CA VAL A 18 11.09 14.38 -19.08
C VAL A 18 11.94 13.75 -17.98
N LEU A 19 11.40 12.73 -17.33
CA LEU A 19 12.17 11.92 -16.40
C LEU A 19 13.31 11.24 -17.18
N PRO A 20 14.55 11.28 -16.67
CA PRO A 20 15.66 10.57 -17.30
C PRO A 20 15.30 9.07 -17.38
N SER A 21 15.78 8.41 -18.45
CA SER A 21 15.54 6.98 -18.60
C SER A 21 16.06 6.25 -17.33
N THR A 22 15.28 5.33 -16.82
CA THR A 22 15.62 4.59 -15.58
C THR A 22 16.98 3.89 -15.66
N GLU A 23 17.39 3.49 -16.84
CA GLU A 23 18.71 2.89 -17.13
C GLU A 23 19.88 3.84 -16.81
N ASN A 24 19.78 5.11 -17.17
CA ASN A 24 20.84 6.08 -16.90
C ASN A 24 20.97 6.39 -15.41
N VAL A 25 19.85 6.58 -14.71
CA VAL A 25 19.84 6.87 -13.28
C VAL A 25 20.45 5.72 -12.47
N PHE A 26 20.09 4.47 -12.83
CA PHE A 26 20.62 3.29 -12.16
C PHE A 26 22.10 3.08 -12.43
N SER A 27 22.53 3.26 -13.68
CA SER A 27 23.95 3.17 -14.07
C SER A 27 24.82 4.19 -13.34
N ASP A 28 24.35 5.43 -13.23
CA ASP A 28 25.09 6.49 -12.53
C ASP A 28 25.12 6.28 -11.01
N PHE A 29 24.04 5.76 -10.42
CA PHE A 29 24.01 5.37 -9.01
C PHE A 29 25.08 4.30 -8.71
N ILE A 30 25.17 3.26 -9.54
CA ILE A 30 26.13 2.17 -9.39
C ILE A 30 27.57 2.69 -9.51
N LYS A 31 27.88 3.51 -10.52
CA LYS A 31 29.21 4.11 -10.72
C LYS A 31 29.67 4.94 -9.53
N ASN A 32 28.74 5.67 -8.91
CA ASN A 32 29.05 6.56 -7.79
C ASN A 32 29.04 5.83 -6.43
N ASN A 33 28.57 4.58 -6.36
CA ASN A 33 28.47 3.80 -5.14
C ASN A 33 28.98 2.36 -5.31
N PRO A 34 30.24 2.16 -5.73
CA PRO A 34 30.77 0.83 -6.05
C PRO A 34 30.73 -0.15 -4.88
N ALA A 35 30.79 0.32 -3.64
CA ALA A 35 30.71 -0.53 -2.45
C ALA A 35 29.30 -1.12 -2.21
N LEU A 36 28.26 -0.57 -2.86
CA LEU A 36 26.89 -1.09 -2.78
C LEU A 36 26.59 -2.15 -3.84
N ILE A 37 27.53 -2.39 -4.78
CA ILE A 37 27.39 -3.44 -5.80
C ILE A 37 27.61 -4.78 -5.11
N THR A 38 26.51 -5.39 -4.70
CA THR A 38 26.52 -6.75 -4.15
C THR A 38 26.35 -7.78 -5.27
N ASN A 39 26.72 -9.03 -5.01
CA ASN A 39 26.47 -10.15 -5.95
C ASN A 39 24.99 -10.21 -6.42
N ALA A 40 24.06 -9.76 -5.55
CA ALA A 40 22.64 -9.71 -5.91
C ALA A 40 22.36 -8.69 -7.04
N PHE A 41 22.98 -7.51 -7.03
CA PHE A 41 22.83 -6.51 -8.11
C PHE A 41 23.46 -7.00 -9.41
N THR A 42 24.62 -7.66 -9.33
CA THR A 42 25.27 -8.27 -10.50
C THR A 42 24.38 -9.35 -11.11
N ALA A 43 23.82 -10.24 -10.28
CA ALA A 43 22.92 -11.29 -10.73
C ALA A 43 21.63 -10.76 -11.37
N ILE A 44 21.05 -9.66 -10.84
CA ILE A 44 19.86 -9.00 -11.42
C ILE A 44 20.17 -8.40 -12.80
N GLY A 45 21.39 -7.86 -13.01
CA GLY A 45 21.80 -7.27 -14.28
C GLY A 45 22.10 -8.27 -15.40
N GLU A 46 22.37 -9.52 -15.06
CA GLU A 46 22.80 -10.55 -16.04
C GLU A 46 21.66 -11.46 -16.54
N VAL A 47 20.51 -11.45 -15.87
CA VAL A 47 19.39 -12.37 -16.18
C VAL A 47 18.07 -11.62 -16.20
N ASP A 48 17.27 -11.84 -17.25
CA ASP A 48 15.86 -11.44 -17.29
C ASP A 48 15.05 -12.39 -16.36
N CYS A 49 15.15 -12.11 -15.05
CA CYS A 49 14.58 -12.94 -13.98
C CYS A 49 13.28 -12.39 -13.38
N PHE A 50 12.78 -11.24 -13.89
CA PHE A 50 11.57 -10.60 -13.36
C PHE A 50 10.48 -10.46 -14.42
N THR A 51 9.27 -10.83 -14.05
CA THR A 51 8.07 -10.65 -14.88
C THR A 51 7.07 -9.76 -14.14
N LYS A 52 6.45 -8.83 -14.86
CA LYS A 52 5.35 -8.01 -14.31
C LYS A 52 4.16 -8.89 -14.01
N VAL A 53 3.64 -8.77 -12.80
CA VAL A 53 2.41 -9.44 -12.38
C VAL A 53 1.41 -8.38 -11.88
N PRO A 54 0.09 -8.62 -12.01
CA PRO A 54 -0.92 -7.74 -11.44
C PRO A 54 -0.75 -7.65 -9.92
N LEU A 55 -0.88 -6.44 -9.37
CA LEU A 55 -0.84 -6.23 -7.91
C LEU A 55 -2.03 -6.89 -7.21
N LEU A 56 -3.19 -6.87 -7.85
CA LEU A 56 -4.45 -7.41 -7.34
C LEU A 56 -4.99 -8.47 -8.29
N SER A 57 -5.62 -9.49 -7.74
CA SER A 57 -6.47 -10.40 -8.49
C SER A 57 -7.73 -9.69 -9.00
N ASN A 58 -8.44 -10.29 -9.96
CA ASN A 58 -9.68 -9.73 -10.49
C ASN A 58 -10.72 -9.47 -9.38
N LYS A 59 -10.86 -10.41 -8.44
CA LYS A 59 -11.79 -10.28 -7.29
C LYS A 59 -11.39 -9.13 -6.35
N GLU A 60 -10.09 -8.98 -6.07
CA GLU A 60 -9.59 -7.89 -5.23
C GLU A 60 -9.73 -6.53 -5.93
N SER A 61 -9.54 -6.48 -7.25
CA SER A 61 -9.74 -5.26 -8.05
C SER A 61 -11.20 -4.83 -8.08
N GLU A 62 -12.13 -5.78 -8.22
CA GLU A 62 -13.58 -5.54 -8.15
C GLU A 62 -13.96 -5.03 -6.77
N PHE A 63 -13.51 -5.71 -5.70
CA PHE A 63 -13.76 -5.30 -4.32
C PHE A 63 -13.24 -3.89 -4.03
N LEU A 64 -12.00 -3.57 -4.43
CA LEU A 64 -11.44 -2.23 -4.31
C LEU A 64 -12.28 -1.18 -5.04
N GLY A 65 -12.78 -1.50 -6.24
CA GLY A 65 -13.64 -0.62 -7.02
C GLY A 65 -14.98 -0.34 -6.32
N ILE A 66 -15.58 -1.33 -5.65
CA ILE A 66 -16.80 -1.14 -4.87
C ILE A 66 -16.49 -0.33 -3.60
N LEU A 67 -15.46 -0.71 -2.87
CA LEU A 67 -15.03 -0.03 -1.65
C LEU A 67 -14.75 1.46 -1.90
N SER A 68 -14.00 1.79 -2.95
CA SER A 68 -13.65 3.18 -3.29
C SER A 68 -14.85 4.04 -3.70
N ARG A 69 -15.93 3.44 -4.22
CA ARG A 69 -17.16 4.18 -4.56
C ARG A 69 -18.05 4.47 -3.36
N ASN A 70 -17.94 3.66 -2.31
CA ASN A 70 -18.78 3.77 -1.11
C ASN A 70 -18.09 4.53 0.02
N ILE A 71 -16.79 4.78 -0.10
CA ILE A 71 -16.03 5.53 0.89
C ILE A 71 -16.20 7.03 0.66
N ILE A 72 -16.36 7.77 1.76
CA ILE A 72 -16.44 9.23 1.78
C ILE A 72 -15.15 9.82 1.19
N PRO A 73 -15.19 10.95 0.45
CA PRO A 73 -14.03 11.55 -0.21
C PRO A 73 -12.82 11.85 0.69
N ASP A 74 -13.06 11.99 1.99
CA ASP A 74 -12.01 12.28 3.00
C ASP A 74 -11.17 11.05 3.38
N TYR A 75 -11.50 9.88 2.86
CA TYR A 75 -10.80 8.63 3.14
C TYR A 75 -10.13 8.07 1.89
N SER A 76 -9.07 7.30 2.09
CA SER A 76 -8.34 6.63 1.02
C SER A 76 -8.09 5.18 1.35
N VAL A 77 -8.19 4.30 0.34
CA VAL A 77 -7.92 2.87 0.47
C VAL A 77 -6.62 2.51 -0.22
N PHE A 78 -5.77 1.82 0.50
CA PHE A 78 -4.48 1.32 0.01
C PHE A 78 -4.47 -0.20 0.01
N PRO A 79 -4.25 -0.85 -1.13
CA PRO A 79 -4.10 -2.29 -1.19
C PRO A 79 -2.69 -2.73 -0.82
N LYS A 80 -2.58 -3.93 -0.25
CA LYS A 80 -1.31 -4.65 -0.06
C LYS A 80 -0.26 -3.90 0.77
N ILE A 81 -0.68 -3.22 1.84
CA ILE A 81 0.22 -2.53 2.77
C ILE A 81 0.72 -3.50 3.84
N ARG A 82 2.03 -3.50 4.10
CA ARG A 82 2.59 -4.29 5.19
C ARG A 82 2.19 -3.72 6.55
N LEU A 83 1.86 -4.60 7.48
CA LEU A 83 1.44 -4.22 8.83
C LEU A 83 2.47 -3.31 9.52
N ILE A 84 3.76 -3.60 9.35
CA ILE A 84 4.86 -2.83 9.94
C ILE A 84 4.99 -1.39 9.42
N GLU A 85 4.33 -1.02 8.33
CA GLU A 85 4.39 0.35 7.79
C GLU A 85 3.60 1.35 8.66
N PHE A 86 2.58 0.89 9.37
CA PHE A 86 1.71 1.76 10.17
C PHE A 86 1.59 1.36 11.64
N VAL A 87 2.25 0.29 12.08
CA VAL A 87 2.38 -0.07 13.51
C VAL A 87 3.83 -0.16 13.91
N ARG A 88 4.13 0.12 15.17
CA ARG A 88 5.48 0.00 15.73
C ARG A 88 5.43 -0.82 17.02
N PRO A 89 6.10 -1.97 17.07
CA PRO A 89 6.29 -2.69 18.32
C PRO A 89 7.06 -1.84 19.33
N HIS A 90 6.72 -1.95 20.60
CA HIS A 90 7.40 -1.31 21.70
C HIS A 90 7.57 -2.30 22.87
N GLY A 91 8.55 -2.07 23.73
CA GLY A 91 8.89 -2.94 24.85
C GLY A 91 10.39 -3.09 25.04
N SER A 92 10.83 -4.20 25.66
CA SER A 92 12.27 -4.52 25.74
C SER A 92 12.85 -4.81 24.36
N GLU A 93 14.16 -4.60 24.18
CA GLU A 93 14.83 -4.80 22.89
C GLU A 93 14.61 -6.22 22.32
N GLU A 94 14.68 -7.23 23.17
CA GLU A 94 14.48 -8.63 22.78
C GLU A 94 13.03 -8.88 22.32
N ALA A 95 12.04 -8.41 23.10
CA ALA A 95 10.63 -8.53 22.74
C ALA A 95 10.31 -7.80 21.43
N VAL A 96 10.88 -6.62 21.20
CA VAL A 96 10.71 -5.86 19.96
C VAL A 96 11.28 -6.61 18.76
N LYS A 97 12.45 -7.22 18.88
CA LYS A 97 13.07 -8.04 17.81
C LYS A 97 12.16 -9.22 17.41
N ASP A 98 11.61 -9.91 18.38
CA ASP A 98 10.73 -11.05 18.13
C ASP A 98 9.42 -10.61 17.49
N LEU A 99 8.79 -9.53 17.98
CA LEU A 99 7.58 -8.97 17.39
C LEU A 99 7.81 -8.51 15.94
N ILE A 100 8.92 -7.82 15.67
CA ILE A 100 9.26 -7.41 14.28
C ILE A 100 9.36 -8.64 13.39
N ARG A 101 10.04 -9.71 13.81
CA ARG A 101 10.18 -10.95 13.02
C ARG A 101 8.83 -11.56 12.66
N GLU A 102 7.87 -11.51 13.58
CA GLU A 102 6.51 -12.03 13.35
C GLU A 102 5.68 -11.15 12.41
N VAL A 103 5.81 -9.81 12.50
CA VAL A 103 4.89 -8.90 11.79
C VAL A 103 5.45 -8.31 10.49
N GLN A 104 6.77 -8.30 10.28
CA GLN A 104 7.41 -7.61 9.14
C GLN A 104 6.97 -8.10 7.76
N ASN A 105 6.58 -9.38 7.65
CA ASN A 105 6.15 -10.01 6.40
C ASN A 105 4.63 -10.14 6.28
N ILE A 106 3.88 -9.55 7.22
CA ILE A 106 2.42 -9.56 7.18
C ILE A 106 1.95 -8.40 6.32
N THR A 107 1.20 -8.72 5.25
CA THR A 107 0.59 -7.75 4.35
C THR A 107 -0.91 -7.73 4.58
N CYS A 108 -1.47 -6.58 4.85
CA CYS A 108 -2.91 -6.34 4.92
C CYS A 108 -3.48 -6.26 3.50
N ASP A 109 -4.68 -6.81 3.27
CA ASP A 109 -5.23 -6.81 1.93
C ASP A 109 -5.64 -5.39 1.52
N PHE A 110 -6.33 -4.65 2.41
CA PHE A 110 -6.63 -3.24 2.24
C PHE A 110 -6.49 -2.49 3.57
N VAL A 111 -6.06 -1.24 3.50
CA VAL A 111 -5.92 -0.33 4.64
C VAL A 111 -6.68 0.95 4.31
N LEU A 112 -7.59 1.35 5.20
CA LEU A 112 -8.32 2.61 5.13
C LEU A 112 -7.61 3.64 5.99
N LYS A 113 -7.29 4.80 5.41
CA LYS A 113 -6.77 5.95 6.14
C LYS A 113 -7.62 7.20 5.94
N SER A 114 -7.61 8.08 6.92
CA SER A 114 -8.18 9.42 6.86
C SER A 114 -7.24 10.41 6.17
N TYR A 115 -7.74 11.61 5.95
CA TYR A 115 -6.99 12.71 5.36
C TYR A 115 -5.72 13.09 6.15
N ASP A 116 -5.75 12.98 7.47
CA ASP A 116 -4.63 13.28 8.38
C ASP A 116 -3.60 12.14 8.50
N GLU A 117 -3.61 11.20 7.54
CA GLU A 117 -2.71 10.04 7.47
C GLU A 117 -2.96 8.98 8.57
N THR A 118 -3.99 9.13 9.40
CA THR A 118 -4.33 8.14 10.43
C THR A 118 -4.95 6.89 9.81
N VAL A 119 -4.42 5.72 10.15
CA VAL A 119 -5.03 4.44 9.77
C VAL A 119 -6.25 4.16 10.65
N LEU A 120 -7.41 4.05 10.01
CA LEU A 120 -8.70 3.84 10.67
C LEU A 120 -9.10 2.37 10.72
N ALA A 121 -8.84 1.66 9.62
CA ALA A 121 -9.25 0.29 9.49
C ALA A 121 -8.29 -0.56 8.66
N VAL A 122 -8.24 -1.84 8.98
CA VAL A 122 -7.67 -2.90 8.16
C VAL A 122 -8.79 -3.80 7.69
N ILE A 123 -8.80 -4.08 6.39
CA ILE A 123 -9.78 -4.93 5.75
C ILE A 123 -9.08 -6.17 5.20
N GLN A 124 -9.54 -7.34 5.61
CA GLN A 124 -9.14 -8.63 5.09
C GLN A 124 -10.18 -9.11 4.09
N PHE A 125 -9.76 -9.52 2.90
CA PHE A 125 -10.65 -9.95 1.83
C PHE A 125 -10.35 -11.38 1.38
N GLY A 126 -11.40 -12.17 1.21
CA GLY A 126 -11.33 -13.55 0.75
C GLY A 126 -11.38 -14.58 1.87
N GLU A 127 -11.41 -15.84 1.49
CA GLU A 127 -11.50 -16.96 2.44
C GLU A 127 -10.17 -17.23 3.14
N THR A 128 -10.23 -17.51 4.43
CA THR A 128 -9.07 -17.87 5.26
C THR A 128 -8.96 -19.40 5.34
N ALA A 129 -8.61 -20.03 4.22
CA ALA A 129 -8.67 -21.50 4.07
C ALA A 129 -7.45 -22.23 4.68
N THR A 130 -6.28 -21.59 4.75
CA THR A 130 -5.05 -22.24 5.23
C THR A 130 -4.68 -21.82 6.66
N VAL A 131 -3.96 -22.69 7.37
CA VAL A 131 -3.43 -22.38 8.74
C VAL A 131 -2.56 -21.11 8.71
N ARG A 132 -1.78 -20.90 7.65
CA ARG A 132 -0.95 -19.71 7.49
C ARG A 132 -1.81 -18.43 7.37
N GLN A 133 -2.89 -18.49 6.61
CA GLN A 133 -3.83 -17.36 6.49
C GLN A 133 -4.56 -17.10 7.79
N GLN A 134 -4.96 -18.15 8.52
CA GLN A 134 -5.58 -18.03 9.85
C GLN A 134 -4.60 -17.38 10.85
N LYS A 135 -3.33 -17.82 10.90
CA LYS A 135 -2.30 -17.18 11.74
C LYS A 135 -2.15 -15.70 11.38
N LYS A 136 -2.01 -15.36 10.09
CA LYS A 136 -1.92 -13.99 9.59
C LYS A 136 -3.09 -13.14 10.10
N LYS A 137 -4.32 -13.63 9.91
CA LYS A 137 -5.54 -12.96 10.34
C LYS A 137 -5.54 -12.68 11.85
N LEU A 138 -5.27 -13.70 12.67
CA LEU A 138 -5.25 -13.56 14.12
C LEU A 138 -4.24 -12.52 14.61
N ILE A 139 -3.05 -12.47 13.99
CA ILE A 139 -2.03 -11.46 14.30
C ILE A 139 -2.56 -10.06 13.95
N ILE A 140 -3.13 -9.87 12.75
CA ILE A 140 -3.69 -8.57 12.34
C ILE A 140 -4.79 -8.13 13.29
N GLN A 141 -5.76 -9.02 13.60
CA GLN A 141 -6.85 -8.73 14.54
C GLN A 141 -6.30 -8.30 15.92
N ARG A 142 -5.30 -9.03 16.43
CA ARG A 142 -4.70 -8.71 17.73
C ARG A 142 -4.02 -7.35 17.74
N VAL A 143 -3.25 -7.05 16.68
CA VAL A 143 -2.57 -5.75 16.54
C VAL A 143 -3.59 -4.62 16.42
N CYS A 144 -4.62 -4.77 15.58
CA CYS A 144 -5.69 -3.80 15.44
C CYS A 144 -6.39 -3.51 16.78
N ALA A 145 -6.74 -4.56 17.54
CA ALA A 145 -7.34 -4.41 18.86
C ALA A 145 -6.44 -3.65 19.86
N MET A 146 -5.11 -3.84 19.78
CA MET A 146 -4.15 -3.16 20.67
C MET A 146 -3.91 -1.70 20.27
N THR A 147 -4.11 -1.35 19.00
CA THR A 147 -3.83 -0.01 18.46
C THR A 147 -5.09 0.84 18.26
N GLY A 148 -6.27 0.30 18.53
CA GLY A 148 -7.56 0.98 18.31
C GLY A 148 -7.94 1.08 16.82
N ILE A 149 -7.28 0.33 15.93
CA ILE A 149 -7.61 0.27 14.51
C ILE A 149 -8.77 -0.72 14.33
N SER A 150 -9.79 -0.34 13.56
CA SER A 150 -10.90 -1.24 13.24
C SER A 150 -10.43 -2.40 12.35
N PHE A 151 -11.02 -3.59 12.52
CA PHE A 151 -10.72 -4.74 11.68
C PHE A 151 -12.01 -5.27 11.06
N PHE A 152 -12.02 -5.38 9.74
CA PHE A 152 -13.12 -5.94 8.96
C PHE A 152 -12.67 -7.14 8.14
N GLU A 153 -13.57 -8.09 7.97
CA GLU A 153 -13.36 -9.27 7.13
C GLU A 153 -14.55 -9.45 6.19
N PHE A 154 -14.26 -9.55 4.90
CA PHE A 154 -15.24 -9.84 3.87
C PHE A 154 -14.78 -11.04 3.05
N LYS A 155 -15.61 -12.07 2.94
CA LYS A 155 -15.30 -13.25 2.14
C LYS A 155 -15.46 -13.01 0.64
N ASN A 156 -16.39 -12.12 0.30
CA ASN A 156 -16.71 -11.74 -1.06
C ASN A 156 -17.31 -10.32 -1.11
N THR A 157 -17.58 -9.82 -2.31
CA THR A 157 -18.15 -8.48 -2.53
C THR A 157 -19.60 -8.35 -2.02
N VAL A 158 -20.34 -9.43 -1.93
CA VAL A 158 -21.76 -9.43 -1.48
C VAL A 158 -21.84 -9.19 0.03
N ASP A 159 -20.91 -9.77 0.80
CA ASP A 159 -20.86 -9.59 2.25
C ASP A 159 -20.71 -8.10 2.64
N MET A 160 -19.98 -7.32 1.85
CA MET A 160 -19.82 -5.88 2.08
C MET A 160 -21.10 -5.09 1.85
N MET A 161 -21.89 -5.46 0.81
CA MET A 161 -23.13 -4.73 0.47
C MET A 161 -24.25 -4.97 1.49
N GLY A 162 -24.15 -6.03 2.30
CA GLY A 162 -25.13 -6.39 3.32
C GLY A 162 -24.73 -5.97 4.75
N SER A 163 -23.53 -5.40 4.94
CA SER A 163 -23.09 -4.95 6.27
C SER A 163 -23.60 -3.52 6.54
N GLU A 164 -24.31 -3.36 7.67
CA GLU A 164 -24.80 -2.04 8.13
C GLU A 164 -23.67 -1.14 8.68
N ASP A 165 -22.43 -1.67 8.77
CA ASP A 165 -21.26 -1.01 9.37
C ASP A 165 -20.38 -0.25 8.34
N PHE A 166 -20.83 -0.16 7.08
CA PHE A 166 -20.10 0.52 5.99
C PHE A 166 -20.95 1.56 5.29
#